data_9886438a33872fddc33a9c34cf8b64d9
#
_entry.id   9886438a33872fddc33a9c34cf8b64d9
#
_cell.length_a   1.000
_cell.length_b   1.000
_cell.length_c   1.000
_cell.angle_alpha   90.00
_cell.angle_beta   90.00
_cell.angle_gamma   90.00
#
_symmetry.space_group_name_H-M   'P 1'
#
loop_
_entity.id
_entity.type
_entity.pdbx_description
1 polymer ?
#
loop_
_entity_poly.entity_id
_entity_poly.type
_entity_poly.pdbx_seq_one_letter_code
_entity_poly.pdbx_strand_id
1 'polypeptide(L)'
;MTSATVGAIDIVAWFVYLFSAVLFVVGLHFMNSPKTARKGNQISAFGMVVAVLMAFIVLFAKGFVNIVAVVVLVVGILIGAVAGVVSAKKVKMTDMPQLVSVFNTVGGGAAALVALNDILTKEGTPDIVVLITAGLGILIGSVTFTGSLIAAGKLQGIKWVKKLNLPGKGVWNILFAVLSVASLVMLCVQPEQRLLWSILTTVFALCYGLVFVIPIGGADMPVVISVLNACTGTAVAMSGLAIDNVALIVAGALVGSAGVTLSILMAQAMNRPLLSVLAGGFGGGADAAAAGDGPEGTMKETTPDDLAVQLVYAQKVIFCLLYTSPSPRDS
;
A
#
# COMPACT_ATOMS: atom_id res chain seq x y z
N MET A 1 -21.25 -34.29 4.35
CA MET A 1 -19.86 -34.68 4.73
C MET A 1 -19.83 -34.92 6.23
N THR A 2 -19.08 -35.94 6.69
CA THR A 2 -18.95 -36.23 8.12
C THR A 2 -18.05 -35.18 8.80
N SER A 3 -18.27 -34.91 10.08
CA SER A 3 -17.46 -33.96 10.87
C SER A 3 -15.95 -34.27 10.79
N ALA A 4 -15.58 -35.53 10.70
CA ALA A 4 -14.19 -35.96 10.55
C ALA A 4 -13.56 -35.59 9.18
N THR A 5 -14.32 -35.55 8.09
CA THR A 5 -13.82 -35.15 6.77
C THR A 5 -13.60 -33.62 6.70
N VAL A 6 -14.41 -32.82 7.38
CA VAL A 6 -14.24 -31.36 7.48
C VAL A 6 -12.97 -31.04 8.26
N GLY A 7 -12.73 -31.72 9.39
CA GLY A 7 -11.50 -31.54 10.16
C GLY A 7 -10.22 -31.93 9.40
N ALA A 8 -10.28 -33.00 8.60
CA ALA A 8 -9.14 -33.42 7.75
C ALA A 8 -8.82 -32.35 6.68
N ILE A 9 -9.84 -31.76 6.06
CA ILE A 9 -9.66 -30.70 5.05
C ILE A 9 -9.06 -29.44 5.66
N ASP A 10 -9.46 -29.05 6.87
CA ASP A 10 -8.90 -27.91 7.56
C ASP A 10 -7.41 -28.12 7.89
N ILE A 11 -7.02 -29.32 8.31
CA ILE A 11 -5.62 -29.67 8.55
C ILE A 11 -4.80 -29.60 7.24
N VAL A 12 -5.31 -30.17 6.15
CA VAL A 12 -4.64 -30.10 4.84
C VAL A 12 -4.54 -28.66 4.36
N ALA A 13 -5.59 -27.87 4.52
CA ALA A 13 -5.58 -26.45 4.16
C ALA A 13 -4.49 -25.67 4.94
N TRP A 14 -4.34 -25.96 6.22
CA TRP A 14 -3.32 -25.35 7.05
C TRP A 14 -1.90 -25.63 6.53
N PHE A 15 -1.59 -26.89 6.18
CA PHE A 15 -0.29 -27.25 5.60
C PHE A 15 -0.06 -26.61 4.23
N VAL A 16 -1.09 -26.57 3.38
CA VAL A 16 -0.99 -25.95 2.04
C VAL A 16 -0.79 -24.43 2.15
N TYR A 17 -1.49 -23.75 3.07
CA TYR A 17 -1.27 -22.33 3.32
C TYR A 17 0.11 -22.05 3.91
N LEU A 18 0.60 -22.90 4.82
CA LEU A 18 1.97 -22.81 5.33
C LEU A 18 3.00 -23.00 4.21
N PHE A 19 2.80 -23.97 3.33
CA PHE A 19 3.65 -24.18 2.15
C PHE A 19 3.65 -22.95 1.23
N SER A 20 2.50 -22.36 0.96
CA SER A 20 2.38 -21.11 0.19
C SER A 20 3.11 -19.95 0.86
N ALA A 21 3.02 -19.84 2.18
CA ALA A 21 3.74 -18.83 2.96
C ALA A 21 5.27 -19.01 2.83
N VAL A 22 5.77 -20.23 2.89
CA VAL A 22 7.19 -20.53 2.66
C VAL A 22 7.61 -20.11 1.25
N LEU A 23 6.78 -20.38 0.24
CA LEU A 23 7.07 -19.93 -1.14
C LEU A 23 7.11 -18.41 -1.25
N PHE A 24 6.30 -17.66 -0.52
CA PHE A 24 6.39 -16.20 -0.47
C PHE A 24 7.72 -15.73 0.13
N VAL A 25 8.13 -16.31 1.27
CA VAL A 25 9.43 -15.98 1.90
C VAL A 25 10.60 -16.26 0.97
N VAL A 26 10.62 -17.45 0.37
CA VAL A 26 11.65 -17.86 -0.59
C VAL A 26 11.64 -16.96 -1.82
N GLY A 27 10.46 -16.65 -2.35
CA GLY A 27 10.29 -15.73 -3.46
C GLY A 27 10.86 -14.34 -3.17
N LEU A 28 10.55 -13.76 -2.00
CA LEU A 28 11.12 -12.48 -1.56
C LEU A 28 12.65 -12.55 -1.43
N HIS A 29 13.18 -13.64 -0.89
CA HIS A 29 14.64 -13.82 -0.80
C HIS A 29 15.31 -13.79 -2.19
N PHE A 30 14.74 -14.47 -3.18
CA PHE A 30 15.24 -14.44 -4.55
C PHE A 30 15.06 -13.08 -5.24
N MET A 31 14.13 -12.24 -4.80
CA MET A 31 13.94 -10.87 -5.32
C MET A 31 15.00 -9.86 -4.87
N ASN A 32 15.86 -10.19 -3.91
CA ASN A 32 16.94 -9.33 -3.45
C ASN A 32 18.02 -9.03 -4.49
N SER A 33 18.13 -9.81 -5.56
CA SER A 33 19.11 -9.61 -6.62
C SER A 33 18.43 -9.49 -7.98
N PRO A 34 18.82 -8.52 -8.84
CA PRO A 34 18.27 -8.38 -10.19
C PRO A 34 18.39 -9.65 -11.04
N LYS A 35 19.46 -10.45 -10.82
CA LYS A 35 19.71 -11.70 -11.55
C LYS A 35 18.68 -12.80 -11.21
N THR A 36 18.18 -12.82 -9.99
CA THR A 36 17.26 -13.85 -9.47
C THR A 36 15.83 -13.35 -9.29
N ALA A 37 15.59 -12.04 -9.40
CA ALA A 37 14.31 -11.40 -9.16
C ALA A 37 13.14 -12.01 -9.97
N ARG A 38 13.38 -12.35 -11.24
CA ARG A 38 12.39 -13.00 -12.09
C ARG A 38 11.97 -14.38 -11.56
N LYS A 39 12.94 -15.18 -11.06
CA LYS A 39 12.66 -16.48 -10.44
C LYS A 39 11.89 -16.30 -9.13
N GLY A 40 12.29 -15.32 -8.31
CA GLY A 40 11.58 -14.98 -7.07
C GLY A 40 10.12 -14.64 -7.31
N ASN A 41 9.85 -13.80 -8.30
CA ASN A 41 8.47 -13.44 -8.68
C ASN A 41 7.65 -14.66 -9.16
N GLN A 42 8.26 -15.57 -9.93
CA GLN A 42 7.60 -16.80 -10.36
C GLN A 42 7.28 -17.74 -9.18
N ILE A 43 8.18 -17.87 -8.21
CA ILE A 43 7.96 -18.67 -6.99
C ILE A 43 6.81 -18.08 -6.17
N SER A 44 6.79 -16.77 -5.96
CA SER A 44 5.69 -16.10 -5.24
C SER A 44 4.36 -16.24 -5.98
N ALA A 45 4.35 -16.10 -7.31
CA ALA A 45 3.16 -16.30 -8.13
C ALA A 45 2.63 -17.74 -8.03
N PHE A 46 3.51 -18.73 -8.04
CA PHE A 46 3.13 -20.13 -7.83
C PHE A 46 2.54 -20.35 -6.44
N GLY A 47 3.15 -19.78 -5.38
CA GLY A 47 2.61 -19.82 -4.02
C GLY A 47 1.20 -19.23 -3.95
N MET A 48 0.95 -18.11 -4.65
CA MET A 48 -0.38 -17.50 -4.73
C MET A 48 -1.40 -18.42 -5.40
N VAL A 49 -1.04 -19.04 -6.53
CA VAL A 49 -1.93 -19.97 -7.23
C VAL A 49 -2.29 -21.16 -6.32
N VAL A 50 -1.32 -21.72 -5.60
CA VAL A 50 -1.55 -22.82 -4.66
C VAL A 50 -2.50 -22.41 -3.54
N ALA A 51 -2.30 -21.22 -2.95
CA ALA A 51 -3.18 -20.71 -1.90
C ALA A 51 -4.62 -20.48 -2.39
N VAL A 52 -4.79 -19.90 -3.58
CA VAL A 52 -6.11 -19.64 -4.19
C VAL A 52 -6.81 -20.97 -4.51
N LEU A 53 -6.11 -21.94 -5.10
CA LEU A 53 -6.69 -23.27 -5.37
C LEU A 53 -7.15 -23.98 -4.09
N MET A 54 -6.36 -23.87 -3.01
CA MET A 54 -6.75 -24.45 -1.72
C MET A 54 -7.98 -23.74 -1.14
N ALA A 55 -8.07 -22.43 -1.27
CA ALA A 55 -9.26 -21.68 -0.84
C ALA A 55 -10.52 -22.15 -1.59
N PHE A 56 -10.42 -22.40 -2.88
CA PHE A 56 -11.53 -23.00 -3.65
C PHE A 56 -11.90 -24.39 -3.13
N ILE A 57 -10.90 -25.25 -2.89
CA ILE A 57 -11.14 -26.61 -2.35
C ILE A 57 -11.88 -26.55 -1.02
N VAL A 58 -11.46 -25.66 -0.11
CA VAL A 58 -12.12 -25.45 1.20
C VAL A 58 -13.55 -24.95 1.01
N LEU A 59 -13.77 -23.99 0.11
CA LEU A 59 -15.09 -23.43 -0.18
C LEU A 59 -16.07 -24.52 -0.66
N PHE A 60 -15.63 -25.35 -1.62
CA PHE A 60 -16.43 -26.47 -2.14
C PHE A 60 -16.66 -27.55 -1.08
N ALA A 61 -15.63 -27.88 -0.30
CA ALA A 61 -15.69 -28.94 0.70
C ALA A 61 -16.61 -28.59 1.88
N LYS A 62 -16.65 -27.32 2.29
CA LYS A 62 -17.54 -26.86 3.38
C LYS A 62 -18.99 -26.64 2.93
N GLY A 63 -19.30 -26.83 1.64
CA GLY A 63 -20.66 -26.71 1.13
C GLY A 63 -21.19 -25.27 1.04
N PHE A 64 -20.34 -24.26 1.20
CA PHE A 64 -20.72 -22.85 1.04
C PHE A 64 -20.87 -22.43 -0.44
N VAL A 65 -21.26 -23.37 -1.30
CA VAL A 65 -21.34 -23.17 -2.74
C VAL A 65 -22.68 -22.59 -3.14
N ASN A 66 -22.77 -21.28 -3.16
CA ASN A 66 -23.81 -20.60 -3.93
C ASN A 66 -23.27 -20.38 -5.35
N ILE A 67 -23.99 -20.84 -6.36
CA ILE A 67 -23.62 -20.69 -7.79
C ILE A 67 -23.32 -19.22 -8.12
N VAL A 68 -24.11 -18.27 -7.60
CA VAL A 68 -23.91 -16.85 -7.80
C VAL A 68 -22.57 -16.39 -7.21
N ALA A 69 -22.24 -16.83 -6.00
CA ALA A 69 -20.97 -16.48 -5.35
C ALA A 69 -19.75 -17.00 -6.13
N VAL A 70 -19.83 -18.25 -6.64
CA VAL A 70 -18.75 -18.83 -7.47
C VAL A 70 -18.59 -18.08 -8.78
N VAL A 71 -19.69 -17.74 -9.47
CA VAL A 71 -19.65 -16.96 -10.70
C VAL A 71 -19.03 -15.59 -10.47
N VAL A 72 -19.45 -14.87 -9.43
CA VAL A 72 -18.89 -13.56 -9.08
C VAL A 72 -17.39 -13.66 -8.76
N LEU A 73 -16.97 -14.69 -8.02
CA LEU A 73 -15.57 -14.92 -7.68
C LEU A 73 -14.72 -15.19 -8.94
N VAL A 74 -15.18 -16.10 -9.83
CA VAL A 74 -14.46 -16.44 -11.07
C VAL A 74 -14.39 -15.23 -12.00
N VAL A 75 -15.49 -14.52 -12.18
CA VAL A 75 -15.52 -13.29 -12.99
C VAL A 75 -14.58 -12.23 -12.41
N GLY A 76 -14.59 -12.04 -11.09
CA GLY A 76 -13.68 -11.12 -10.41
C GLY A 76 -12.20 -11.47 -10.62
N ILE A 77 -11.84 -12.75 -10.50
CA ILE A 77 -10.47 -13.24 -10.76
C ILE A 77 -10.08 -13.01 -12.23
N LEU A 78 -10.96 -13.31 -13.18
CA LEU A 78 -10.68 -13.10 -14.61
C LEU A 78 -10.48 -11.62 -14.93
N ILE A 79 -11.35 -10.75 -14.44
CA ILE A 79 -11.21 -9.30 -14.62
C ILE A 79 -9.89 -8.81 -14.00
N GLY A 80 -9.59 -9.21 -12.77
CA GLY A 80 -8.35 -8.83 -12.09
C GLY A 80 -7.10 -9.35 -12.79
N ALA A 81 -7.11 -10.59 -13.26
CA ALA A 81 -6.00 -11.19 -14.01
C ALA A 81 -5.75 -10.48 -15.34
N VAL A 82 -6.82 -10.22 -16.12
CA VAL A 82 -6.70 -9.50 -17.40
C VAL A 82 -6.21 -8.08 -17.17
N ALA A 83 -6.81 -7.34 -16.23
CA ALA A 83 -6.41 -5.98 -15.90
C ALA A 83 -4.95 -5.94 -15.43
N GLY A 84 -4.54 -6.84 -14.54
CA GLY A 84 -3.18 -6.94 -14.01
C GLY A 84 -2.15 -7.24 -15.10
N VAL A 85 -2.39 -8.26 -15.91
CA VAL A 85 -1.46 -8.66 -16.99
C VAL A 85 -1.35 -7.58 -18.07
N VAL A 86 -2.47 -6.99 -18.49
CA VAL A 86 -2.47 -5.93 -19.52
C VAL A 86 -1.72 -4.70 -18.99
N SER A 87 -2.00 -4.27 -17.77
CA SER A 87 -1.33 -3.13 -17.14
C SER A 87 0.17 -3.37 -17.01
N ALA A 88 0.58 -4.54 -16.47
CA ALA A 88 1.99 -4.89 -16.28
C ALA A 88 2.78 -4.97 -17.59
N LYS A 89 2.15 -5.40 -18.70
CA LYS A 89 2.81 -5.47 -20.02
C LYS A 89 2.91 -4.13 -20.74
N LYS A 90 1.96 -3.21 -20.51
CA LYS A 90 1.87 -1.92 -21.23
C LYS A 90 2.54 -0.76 -20.51
N VAL A 91 2.79 -0.88 -19.22
CA VAL A 91 3.36 0.21 -18.41
C VAL A 91 4.80 0.50 -18.84
N LYS A 92 5.14 1.78 -18.95
CA LYS A 92 6.51 2.24 -19.14
C LYS A 92 7.25 2.24 -17.79
N MET A 93 8.57 2.12 -17.81
CA MET A 93 9.39 2.14 -16.59
C MET A 93 9.19 3.42 -15.77
N THR A 94 8.98 4.56 -16.43
CA THR A 94 8.69 5.85 -15.79
C THR A 94 7.34 5.88 -15.06
N ASP A 95 6.39 5.04 -15.47
CA ASP A 95 5.02 5.01 -14.95
C ASP A 95 4.81 3.86 -13.94
N MET A 96 5.87 3.11 -13.62
CA MET A 96 5.82 2.02 -12.65
C MET A 96 5.35 2.46 -11.26
N PRO A 97 5.80 3.59 -10.69
CA PRO A 97 5.33 4.02 -9.36
C PRO A 97 3.82 4.27 -9.32
N GLN A 98 3.24 4.80 -10.42
CA GLN A 98 1.79 5.02 -10.52
C GLN A 98 1.05 3.68 -10.52
N LEU A 99 1.53 2.70 -11.29
CA LEU A 99 0.92 1.37 -11.38
C LEU A 99 0.98 0.65 -10.02
N VAL A 100 2.13 0.69 -9.34
CA VAL A 100 2.29 0.13 -7.99
C VAL A 100 1.31 0.77 -7.02
N SER A 101 1.14 2.10 -7.09
CA SER A 101 0.20 2.82 -6.24
C SER A 101 -1.26 2.42 -6.50
N VAL A 102 -1.64 2.18 -7.78
CA VAL A 102 -2.98 1.69 -8.14
C VAL A 102 -3.21 0.28 -7.59
N PHE A 103 -2.24 -0.63 -7.72
CA PHE A 103 -2.36 -1.98 -7.15
C PHE A 103 -2.43 -1.95 -5.62
N ASN A 104 -1.66 -1.06 -4.99
CA ASN A 104 -1.73 -0.85 -3.55
C ASN A 104 -3.12 -0.35 -3.11
N THR A 105 -3.75 0.55 -3.89
CA THR A 105 -5.13 0.99 -3.67
C THR A 105 -6.08 -0.20 -3.63
N VAL A 106 -6.04 -1.07 -4.64
CA VAL A 106 -6.92 -2.25 -4.71
C VAL A 106 -6.67 -3.19 -3.53
N GLY A 107 -5.40 -3.43 -3.18
CA GLY A 107 -5.03 -4.29 -2.04
C GLY A 107 -5.54 -3.75 -0.70
N GLY A 108 -5.35 -2.46 -0.44
CA GLY A 108 -5.85 -1.80 0.78
C GLY A 108 -7.38 -1.82 0.87
N GLY A 109 -8.05 -1.52 -0.25
CA GLY A 109 -9.51 -1.59 -0.33
C GLY A 109 -10.04 -3.01 -0.11
N ALA A 110 -9.41 -4.02 -0.70
CA ALA A 110 -9.79 -5.42 -0.50
C ALA A 110 -9.64 -5.84 0.97
N ALA A 111 -8.53 -5.49 1.63
CA ALA A 111 -8.31 -5.78 3.04
C ALA A 111 -9.38 -5.13 3.93
N ALA A 112 -9.70 -3.85 3.67
CA ALA A 112 -10.74 -3.14 4.42
C ALA A 112 -12.13 -3.78 4.23
N LEU A 113 -12.48 -4.17 3.00
CA LEU A 113 -13.76 -4.81 2.70
C LEU A 113 -13.87 -6.21 3.33
N VAL A 114 -12.79 -7.01 3.31
CA VAL A 114 -12.76 -8.33 3.97
C VAL A 114 -12.98 -8.16 5.47
N ALA A 115 -12.26 -7.25 6.12
CA ALA A 115 -12.41 -6.99 7.54
C ALA A 115 -13.80 -6.44 7.90
N LEU A 116 -14.34 -5.54 7.07
CA LEU A 116 -15.69 -5.01 7.25
C LEU A 116 -16.75 -6.10 7.12
N ASN A 117 -16.64 -6.96 6.09
CA ASN A 117 -17.55 -8.08 5.89
C ASN A 117 -17.51 -9.04 7.07
N ASP A 118 -16.31 -9.38 7.60
CA ASP A 118 -16.17 -10.29 8.74
C ASP A 118 -16.91 -9.75 9.98
N ILE A 119 -16.73 -8.46 10.34
CA ILE A 119 -17.42 -7.85 11.45
C ILE A 119 -18.96 -7.88 11.27
N LEU A 120 -19.44 -7.63 10.05
CA LEU A 120 -20.86 -7.50 9.79
C LEU A 120 -21.60 -8.83 9.69
N THR A 121 -20.92 -9.89 9.21
CA THR A 121 -21.52 -11.22 8.98
C THR A 121 -21.40 -12.16 10.17
N LYS A 122 -20.50 -11.88 11.13
CA LYS A 122 -20.32 -12.72 12.32
C LYS A 122 -21.58 -12.70 13.19
N GLU A 123 -22.10 -13.88 13.53
CA GLU A 123 -23.23 -14.02 14.44
C GLU A 123 -22.83 -13.73 15.89
N GLY A 124 -23.72 -13.07 16.63
CA GLY A 124 -23.48 -12.69 18.02
C GLY A 124 -22.54 -11.49 18.19
N THR A 125 -22.01 -11.30 19.40
CA THR A 125 -21.00 -10.27 19.70
C THR A 125 -19.62 -10.85 19.42
N PRO A 126 -18.86 -10.31 18.45
CA PRO A 126 -17.51 -10.76 18.16
C PRO A 126 -16.59 -10.57 19.38
N ASP A 127 -15.59 -11.44 19.51
CA ASP A 127 -14.56 -11.31 20.52
C ASP A 127 -13.79 -9.98 20.33
N ILE A 128 -13.29 -9.41 21.43
CA ILE A 128 -12.57 -8.14 21.44
C ILE A 128 -11.32 -8.19 20.51
N VAL A 129 -10.66 -9.34 20.42
CA VAL A 129 -9.51 -9.53 19.55
C VAL A 129 -9.91 -9.39 18.08
N VAL A 130 -11.05 -9.96 17.68
CA VAL A 130 -11.59 -9.84 16.33
C VAL A 130 -12.00 -8.40 16.03
N LEU A 131 -12.64 -7.71 16.98
CA LEU A 131 -13.03 -6.30 16.81
C LEU A 131 -11.82 -5.40 16.63
N ILE A 132 -10.75 -5.61 17.41
CA ILE A 132 -9.52 -4.83 17.28
C ILE A 132 -8.83 -5.12 15.94
N THR A 133 -8.63 -6.39 15.60
CA THR A 133 -7.90 -6.78 14.39
C THR A 133 -8.65 -6.40 13.12
N ALA A 134 -9.93 -6.69 13.04
CA ALA A 134 -10.75 -6.28 11.90
C ALA A 134 -10.93 -4.76 11.83
N GLY A 135 -11.13 -4.08 12.97
CA GLY A 135 -11.20 -2.62 13.03
C GLY A 135 -9.90 -1.95 12.55
N LEU A 136 -8.73 -2.47 12.92
CA LEU A 136 -7.44 -2.02 12.38
C LEU A 136 -7.31 -2.32 10.89
N GLY A 137 -7.77 -3.48 10.42
CA GLY A 137 -7.83 -3.82 9.00
C GLY A 137 -8.67 -2.82 8.20
N ILE A 138 -9.85 -2.45 8.72
CA ILE A 138 -10.74 -1.43 8.12
C ILE A 138 -10.03 -0.07 8.10
N LEU A 139 -9.53 0.39 9.24
CA LEU A 139 -8.90 1.71 9.37
C LEU A 139 -7.72 1.85 8.42
N ILE A 140 -6.72 0.98 8.56
CA ILE A 140 -5.47 1.06 7.80
C ILE A 140 -5.74 0.80 6.31
N GLY A 141 -6.58 -0.19 5.98
CA GLY A 141 -6.94 -0.51 4.60
C GLY A 141 -7.66 0.65 3.90
N SER A 142 -8.57 1.34 4.57
CA SER A 142 -9.30 2.51 4.04
C SER A 142 -8.37 3.70 3.83
N VAL A 143 -7.47 3.98 4.78
CA VAL A 143 -6.44 5.04 4.64
C VAL A 143 -5.55 4.76 3.43
N THR A 144 -5.10 3.53 3.27
CA THR A 144 -4.21 3.18 2.14
C THR A 144 -4.94 3.18 0.81
N PHE A 145 -6.22 2.82 0.79
CA PHE A 145 -7.04 2.90 -0.43
C PHE A 145 -7.06 4.31 -1.00
N THR A 146 -7.52 5.30 -0.22
CA THR A 146 -7.63 6.68 -0.70
C THR A 146 -6.28 7.37 -0.83
N GLY A 147 -5.36 7.12 0.10
CA GLY A 147 -4.02 7.69 0.06
C GLY A 147 -3.26 7.28 -1.19
N SER A 148 -3.29 5.98 -1.53
CA SER A 148 -2.61 5.48 -2.74
C SER A 148 -3.28 5.95 -4.02
N LEU A 149 -4.61 6.11 -4.03
CA LEU A 149 -5.32 6.66 -5.17
C LEU A 149 -4.91 8.11 -5.46
N ILE A 150 -4.79 8.93 -4.42
CA ILE A 150 -4.31 10.32 -4.54
C ILE A 150 -2.84 10.37 -4.96
N ALA A 151 -1.99 9.48 -4.41
CA ALA A 151 -0.60 9.39 -4.79
C ALA A 151 -0.43 9.05 -6.28
N ALA A 152 -1.17 8.05 -6.78
CA ALA A 152 -1.20 7.71 -8.21
C ALA A 152 -1.66 8.89 -9.07
N GLY A 153 -2.74 9.58 -8.68
CA GLY A 153 -3.27 10.73 -9.40
C GLY A 153 -2.29 11.92 -9.45
N LYS A 154 -1.52 12.15 -8.38
CA LYS A 154 -0.48 13.18 -8.35
C LYS A 154 0.67 12.85 -9.30
N LEU A 155 1.14 11.60 -9.29
CA LEU A 155 2.22 11.15 -10.18
C LEU A 155 1.80 11.19 -11.65
N GLN A 156 0.56 10.85 -11.96
CA GLN A 156 0.00 11.00 -13.31
C GLN A 156 -0.24 12.45 -13.73
N GLY A 157 -0.07 13.39 -12.81
CA GLY A 157 -0.25 14.81 -13.11
C GLY A 157 -1.71 15.23 -13.32
N ILE A 158 -2.67 14.50 -12.77
CA ILE A 158 -4.10 14.79 -12.90
C ILE A 158 -4.39 16.19 -12.36
N LYS A 159 -4.90 17.07 -13.22
CA LYS A 159 -5.06 18.52 -12.95
C LYS A 159 -5.88 18.82 -11.69
N TRP A 160 -6.98 18.10 -11.46
CA TRP A 160 -7.83 18.34 -10.29
C TRP A 160 -7.16 17.91 -8.98
N VAL A 161 -6.36 16.83 -8.99
CA VAL A 161 -5.60 16.39 -7.80
C VAL A 161 -4.49 17.39 -7.44
N LYS A 162 -3.82 17.95 -8.45
CA LYS A 162 -2.81 19.00 -8.24
C LYS A 162 -3.39 20.31 -7.71
N LYS A 163 -4.63 20.63 -8.10
CA LYS A 163 -5.33 21.85 -7.65
C LYS A 163 -5.97 21.74 -6.27
N LEU A 164 -6.06 20.50 -5.73
CA LEU A 164 -6.67 20.27 -4.42
C LEU A 164 -5.78 20.88 -3.33
N ASN A 165 -6.12 22.08 -2.93
CA ASN A 165 -5.44 22.80 -1.85
C ASN A 165 -6.45 23.10 -0.74
N LEU A 166 -6.39 22.32 0.33
CA LEU A 166 -7.27 22.49 1.48
C LEU A 166 -6.64 23.52 2.44
N PRO A 167 -7.33 24.61 2.75
CA PRO A 167 -6.86 25.53 3.80
C PRO A 167 -6.85 24.80 5.15
N GLY A 168 -5.83 25.02 5.97
CA GLY A 168 -5.75 24.37 7.30
C GLY A 168 -5.47 22.87 7.26
N LYS A 169 -4.68 22.38 6.31
CA LYS A 169 -4.38 20.96 6.08
C LYS A 169 -4.00 20.19 7.34
N GLY A 170 -3.21 20.78 8.22
CA GLY A 170 -2.79 20.16 9.47
C GLY A 170 -3.97 19.89 10.42
N VAL A 171 -4.91 20.82 10.50
CA VAL A 171 -6.10 20.67 11.36
C VAL A 171 -7.01 19.54 10.86
N TRP A 172 -7.26 19.48 9.55
CA TRP A 172 -8.06 18.41 8.96
C TRP A 172 -7.42 17.03 9.12
N ASN A 173 -6.09 16.93 8.99
CA ASN A 173 -5.36 15.70 9.23
C ASN A 173 -5.52 15.20 10.66
N ILE A 174 -5.30 16.07 11.64
CA ILE A 174 -5.47 15.73 13.07
C ILE A 174 -6.93 15.37 13.35
N LEU A 175 -7.89 16.13 12.84
CA LEU A 175 -9.30 15.88 13.04
C LEU A 175 -9.72 14.49 12.56
N PHE A 176 -9.42 14.15 11.30
CA PHE A 176 -9.80 12.85 10.74
C PHE A 176 -9.02 11.70 11.32
N ALA A 177 -7.75 11.90 11.71
CA ALA A 177 -6.97 10.90 12.44
C ALA A 177 -7.63 10.59 13.79
N VAL A 178 -7.97 11.62 14.57
CA VAL A 178 -8.63 11.46 15.88
C VAL A 178 -10.01 10.82 15.73
N LEU A 179 -10.82 11.26 14.76
CA LEU A 179 -12.15 10.69 14.52
C LEU A 179 -12.08 9.22 14.09
N SER A 180 -11.11 8.83 13.26
CA SER A 180 -10.93 7.45 12.83
C SER A 180 -10.49 6.53 13.98
N VAL A 181 -9.60 7.00 14.84
CA VAL A 181 -9.18 6.25 16.02
C VAL A 181 -10.30 6.20 17.06
N ALA A 182 -11.00 7.31 17.30
CA ALA A 182 -12.12 7.34 18.23
C ALA A 182 -13.24 6.40 17.80
N SER A 183 -13.59 6.36 16.50
CA SER A 183 -14.61 5.43 16.00
C SER A 183 -14.17 3.97 16.11
N LEU A 184 -12.87 3.65 15.94
CA LEU A 184 -12.33 2.33 16.19
C LEU A 184 -12.44 1.95 17.69
N VAL A 185 -12.12 2.85 18.59
CA VAL A 185 -12.27 2.61 20.04
C VAL A 185 -13.75 2.37 20.39
N MET A 186 -14.66 3.17 19.83
CA MET A 186 -16.10 2.99 20.05
C MET A 186 -16.63 1.67 19.48
N LEU A 187 -16.05 1.17 18.36
CA LEU A 187 -16.34 -0.16 17.84
C LEU A 187 -16.04 -1.26 18.86
N CYS A 188 -14.94 -1.10 19.61
CA CYS A 188 -14.54 -2.06 20.64
C CYS A 188 -15.38 -1.93 21.92
N VAL A 189 -15.80 -0.70 22.27
CA VAL A 189 -16.58 -0.42 23.50
C VAL A 189 -18.06 -0.75 23.33
N GLN A 190 -18.61 -0.55 22.14
CA GLN A 190 -20.03 -0.76 21.83
C GLN A 190 -20.21 -1.77 20.68
N PRO A 191 -19.93 -3.05 20.89
CA PRO A 191 -20.01 -4.07 19.84
C PRO A 191 -21.44 -4.30 19.32
N GLU A 192 -22.45 -3.91 20.07
CA GLU A 192 -23.86 -3.97 19.64
C GLU A 192 -24.14 -3.04 18.45
N GLN A 193 -23.45 -1.88 18.39
CA GLN A 193 -23.58 -0.90 17.32
C GLN A 193 -22.47 -1.05 16.26
N ARG A 194 -21.94 -2.27 16.08
CA ARG A 194 -20.81 -2.56 15.18
C ARG A 194 -21.01 -2.03 13.76
N LEU A 195 -22.21 -2.05 13.23
CA LEU A 195 -22.53 -1.51 11.90
C LEU A 195 -22.23 -0.01 11.82
N LEU A 196 -22.73 0.76 12.80
CA LEU A 196 -22.52 2.21 12.84
C LEU A 196 -21.03 2.57 12.96
N TRP A 197 -20.36 1.97 13.94
CA TRP A 197 -18.96 2.31 14.23
C TRP A 197 -18.01 1.82 13.15
N SER A 198 -18.25 0.67 12.51
CA SER A 198 -17.42 0.21 11.38
C SER A 198 -17.59 1.09 10.15
N ILE A 199 -18.81 1.56 9.84
CA ILE A 199 -19.04 2.52 8.75
C ILE A 199 -18.37 3.86 9.06
N LEU A 200 -18.51 4.39 10.27
CA LEU A 200 -17.85 5.64 10.66
C LEU A 200 -16.34 5.53 10.60
N THR A 201 -15.76 4.42 11.08
CA THR A 201 -14.31 4.15 10.96
C THR A 201 -13.89 4.16 9.49
N THR A 202 -14.64 3.48 8.62
CA THR A 202 -14.36 3.46 7.18
C THR A 202 -14.39 4.86 6.59
N VAL A 203 -15.44 5.64 6.84
CA VAL A 203 -15.61 6.99 6.26
C VAL A 203 -14.50 7.94 6.76
N PHE A 204 -14.24 7.98 8.06
CA PHE A 204 -13.20 8.85 8.61
C PHE A 204 -11.81 8.44 8.15
N ALA A 205 -11.53 7.15 8.04
CA ALA A 205 -10.26 6.63 7.52
C ALA A 205 -10.07 6.94 6.03
N LEU A 206 -11.12 6.86 5.21
CA LEU A 206 -11.08 7.29 3.80
C LEU A 206 -10.79 8.79 3.69
N CYS A 207 -11.45 9.63 4.49
CA CYS A 207 -11.18 11.06 4.54
C CYS A 207 -9.76 11.36 5.01
N TYR A 208 -9.27 10.65 6.03
CA TYR A 208 -7.91 10.81 6.52
C TYR A 208 -6.88 10.47 5.44
N GLY A 209 -7.02 9.34 4.73
CA GLY A 209 -6.11 8.98 3.63
C GLY A 209 -6.05 10.03 2.52
N LEU A 210 -7.19 10.64 2.17
CA LEU A 210 -7.23 11.76 1.22
C LEU A 210 -6.42 12.95 1.73
N VAL A 211 -6.74 13.43 2.93
CA VAL A 211 -6.16 14.68 3.47
C VAL A 211 -4.68 14.51 3.79
N PHE A 212 -4.26 13.31 4.21
CA PHE A 212 -2.87 13.00 4.54
C PHE A 212 -1.93 13.13 3.33
N VAL A 213 -2.34 12.62 2.16
CA VAL A 213 -1.46 12.59 0.97
C VAL A 213 -1.50 13.87 0.15
N ILE A 214 -2.58 14.67 0.25
CA ILE A 214 -2.74 15.91 -0.53
C ILE A 214 -1.58 16.91 -0.34
N PRO A 215 -1.07 17.21 0.86
CA PRO A 215 -0.02 18.20 1.04
C PRO A 215 1.38 17.71 0.63
N ILE A 216 1.60 16.42 0.50
CA ILE A 216 2.93 15.85 0.22
C ILE A 216 3.35 16.12 -1.22
N GLY A 217 4.58 16.57 -1.44
CA GLY A 217 5.12 16.90 -2.76
C GLY A 217 5.31 15.67 -3.67
N GLY A 218 5.29 15.90 -5.00
CA GLY A 218 5.48 14.82 -5.99
C GLY A 218 6.83 14.11 -5.87
N ALA A 219 7.88 14.83 -5.47
CA ALA A 219 9.21 14.27 -5.28
C ALA A 219 9.26 13.24 -4.13
N ASP A 220 8.47 13.44 -3.08
CA ASP A 220 8.41 12.55 -1.91
C ASP A 220 7.42 11.38 -2.11
N MET A 221 6.64 11.37 -3.21
CA MET A 221 5.62 10.35 -3.47
C MET A 221 6.14 8.92 -3.47
N PRO A 222 7.32 8.59 -4.02
CA PRO A 222 7.83 7.22 -3.97
C PRO A 222 7.98 6.68 -2.54
N VAL A 223 8.45 7.50 -1.61
CA VAL A 223 8.57 7.15 -0.18
C VAL A 223 7.19 6.94 0.43
N VAL A 224 6.24 7.85 0.15
CA VAL A 224 4.86 7.76 0.64
C VAL A 224 4.16 6.49 0.14
N ILE A 225 4.33 6.15 -1.14
CA ILE A 225 3.77 4.91 -1.72
C ILE A 225 4.34 3.68 -1.00
N SER A 226 5.64 3.69 -0.69
CA SER A 226 6.27 2.58 0.04
C SER A 226 5.72 2.46 1.47
N VAL A 227 5.50 3.57 2.18
CA VAL A 227 4.84 3.59 3.50
C VAL A 227 3.40 3.08 3.40
N LEU A 228 2.63 3.55 2.42
CA LEU A 228 1.26 3.08 2.20
C LEU A 228 1.24 1.59 1.85
N ASN A 229 2.24 1.07 1.12
CA ASN A 229 2.37 -0.37 0.88
C ASN A 229 2.65 -1.15 2.17
N ALA A 230 3.50 -0.63 3.05
CA ALA A 230 3.70 -1.22 4.37
C ALA A 230 2.39 -1.24 5.19
N CYS A 231 1.64 -0.16 5.16
CA CYS A 231 0.31 -0.08 5.78
C CYS A 231 -0.67 -1.09 5.17
N THR A 232 -0.69 -1.25 3.83
CA THR A 232 -1.51 -2.27 3.17
C THR A 232 -1.15 -3.67 3.65
N GLY A 233 0.14 -4.00 3.72
CA GLY A 233 0.60 -5.29 4.26
C GLY A 233 0.11 -5.51 5.70
N THR A 234 0.20 -4.49 6.54
CA THR A 234 -0.33 -4.53 7.91
C THR A 234 -1.85 -4.73 7.92
N ALA A 235 -2.60 -4.03 7.07
CA ALA A 235 -4.05 -4.21 6.96
C ALA A 235 -4.44 -5.63 6.56
N VAL A 236 -3.72 -6.22 5.58
CA VAL A 236 -3.91 -7.61 5.15
C VAL A 236 -3.62 -8.59 6.29
N ALA A 237 -2.54 -8.37 7.06
CA ALA A 237 -2.21 -9.21 8.22
C ALA A 237 -3.29 -9.13 9.30
N MET A 238 -3.79 -7.92 9.60
CA MET A 238 -4.87 -7.72 10.57
C MET A 238 -6.17 -8.38 10.11
N SER A 239 -6.53 -8.23 8.84
CA SER A 239 -7.70 -8.93 8.26
C SER A 239 -7.52 -10.45 8.30
N GLY A 240 -6.30 -10.95 8.04
CA GLY A 240 -5.95 -12.36 8.16
C GLY A 240 -6.13 -12.91 9.59
N LEU A 241 -5.77 -12.11 10.61
CA LEU A 241 -6.00 -12.45 12.02
C LEU A 241 -7.50 -12.49 12.36
N ALA A 242 -8.29 -11.56 11.81
CA ALA A 242 -9.72 -11.51 12.07
C ALA A 242 -10.46 -12.73 11.54
N ILE A 243 -10.07 -13.23 10.34
CA ILE A 243 -10.67 -14.41 9.69
C ILE A 243 -9.90 -15.72 9.93
N ASP A 244 -8.87 -15.70 10.79
CA ASP A 244 -8.01 -16.85 11.12
C ASP A 244 -7.37 -17.50 9.89
N ASN A 245 -6.85 -16.69 8.97
CA ASN A 245 -6.20 -17.17 7.75
C ASN A 245 -4.68 -16.95 7.79
N VAL A 246 -3.93 -18.03 8.03
CA VAL A 246 -2.47 -18.01 8.18
C VAL A 246 -1.75 -17.47 6.92
N ALA A 247 -2.25 -17.78 5.72
CA ALA A 247 -1.63 -17.30 4.49
C ALA A 247 -1.71 -15.78 4.37
N LEU A 248 -2.84 -15.18 4.73
CA LEU A 248 -3.00 -13.71 4.76
C LEU A 248 -2.14 -13.06 5.85
N ILE A 249 -2.05 -13.68 7.04
CA ILE A 249 -1.21 -13.17 8.14
C ILE A 249 0.24 -13.12 7.67
N VAL A 250 0.77 -14.22 7.17
CA VAL A 250 2.18 -14.30 6.75
C VAL A 250 2.45 -13.39 5.55
N ALA A 251 1.62 -13.43 4.51
CA ALA A 251 1.78 -12.58 3.34
C ALA A 251 1.72 -11.09 3.72
N GLY A 252 0.76 -10.70 4.55
CA GLY A 252 0.62 -9.34 5.03
C GLY A 252 1.79 -8.87 5.88
N ALA A 253 2.28 -9.70 6.80
CA ALA A 253 3.45 -9.39 7.63
C ALA A 253 4.73 -9.24 6.79
N LEU A 254 4.93 -10.09 5.78
CA LEU A 254 6.07 -10.01 4.86
C LEU A 254 6.02 -8.72 4.04
N VAL A 255 4.88 -8.40 3.43
CA VAL A 255 4.71 -7.17 2.64
C VAL A 255 4.85 -5.94 3.53
N GLY A 256 4.27 -5.98 4.73
CA GLY A 256 4.38 -4.90 5.71
C GLY A 256 5.83 -4.61 6.09
N SER A 257 6.57 -5.63 6.51
CA SER A 257 7.98 -5.49 6.91
C SER A 257 8.89 -5.07 5.76
N ALA A 258 8.70 -5.66 4.57
CA ALA A 258 9.44 -5.27 3.37
C ALA A 258 9.14 -3.81 2.97
N GLY A 259 7.88 -3.38 3.06
CA GLY A 259 7.47 -2.01 2.79
C GLY A 259 8.10 -0.99 3.76
N VAL A 260 8.16 -1.31 5.06
CA VAL A 260 8.85 -0.45 6.07
C VAL A 260 10.33 -0.32 5.73
N THR A 261 11.01 -1.45 5.48
CA THR A 261 12.43 -1.46 5.12
C THR A 261 12.68 -0.63 3.86
N LEU A 262 11.87 -0.82 2.82
CA LEU A 262 11.98 -0.05 1.58
C LEU A 262 11.75 1.44 1.81
N SER A 263 10.78 1.83 2.65
CA SER A 263 10.51 3.23 2.98
C SER A 263 11.71 3.91 3.64
N ILE A 264 12.37 3.22 4.57
CA ILE A 264 13.57 3.71 5.25
C ILE A 264 14.71 3.88 4.24
N LEU A 265 14.98 2.86 3.42
CA LEU A 265 16.04 2.91 2.41
C LEU A 265 15.81 4.01 1.37
N MET A 266 14.56 4.20 0.92
CA MET A 266 14.22 5.27 -0.02
C MET A 266 14.36 6.66 0.61
N ALA A 267 13.94 6.85 1.85
CA ALA A 267 14.12 8.10 2.58
C ALA A 267 15.62 8.43 2.76
N GLN A 268 16.43 7.43 3.12
CA GLN A 268 17.88 7.58 3.21
C GLN A 268 18.53 7.93 1.84
N ALA A 269 18.11 7.26 0.76
CA ALA A 269 18.60 7.55 -0.59
C ALA A 269 18.25 8.97 -1.05
N MET A 270 17.15 9.54 -0.56
CA MET A 270 16.76 10.93 -0.81
C MET A 270 17.41 11.92 0.18
N ASN A 271 18.26 11.44 1.08
CA ASN A 271 18.89 12.22 2.14
C ASN A 271 17.87 13.01 2.99
N ARG A 272 16.72 12.38 3.28
CA ARG A 272 15.64 12.94 4.09
C ARG A 272 15.20 11.96 5.18
N PRO A 273 15.00 12.40 6.43
CA PRO A 273 14.43 11.54 7.44
C PRO A 273 12.98 11.20 7.10
N LEU A 274 12.60 9.92 7.28
CA LEU A 274 11.26 9.42 6.96
C LEU A 274 10.15 10.26 7.64
N LEU A 275 10.38 10.65 8.90
CA LEU A 275 9.46 11.50 9.65
C LEU A 275 9.22 12.86 8.99
N SER A 276 10.23 13.48 8.36
CA SER A 276 10.04 14.77 7.69
C SER A 276 9.18 14.64 6.42
N VAL A 277 9.30 13.51 5.71
CA VAL A 277 8.45 13.20 4.55
C VAL A 277 7.00 13.03 4.99
N LEU A 278 6.77 12.29 6.08
CA LEU A 278 5.42 12.09 6.63
C LEU A 278 4.86 13.37 7.27
N ALA A 279 5.71 14.16 7.93
CA ALA A 279 5.31 15.46 8.50
C ALA A 279 4.86 16.46 7.43
N GLY A 280 5.33 16.33 6.19
CA GLY A 280 4.80 17.07 5.04
C GLY A 280 3.30 16.90 4.87
N GLY A 281 2.75 15.74 5.22
CA GLY A 281 1.32 15.48 5.29
C GLY A 281 0.56 16.34 6.32
N PHE A 282 1.23 16.79 7.37
CA PHE A 282 0.66 17.65 8.42
C PHE A 282 0.86 19.16 8.16
N GLY A 283 1.38 19.53 6.98
CA GLY A 283 1.46 20.94 6.57
C GLY A 283 2.73 21.67 7.02
N GLY A 284 3.71 20.95 7.58
CA GLY A 284 4.94 21.53 8.08
C GLY A 284 6.17 21.01 7.34
N GLY A 285 6.46 21.46 6.13
CA GLY A 285 7.78 21.10 5.74
C GLY A 285 8.24 20.99 4.30
N ALA A 286 7.40 21.18 3.31
CA ALA A 286 7.93 21.26 1.94
C ALA A 286 8.69 22.59 1.71
N ASP A 287 8.28 23.66 2.40
CA ASP A 287 8.90 24.98 2.28
C ASP A 287 10.09 25.19 3.24
N ALA A 288 10.13 24.45 4.38
CA ALA A 288 11.22 24.60 5.35
C ALA A 288 12.53 23.89 4.95
N ALA A 289 12.47 22.91 4.04
CA ALA A 289 13.67 22.24 3.53
C ALA A 289 14.21 22.89 2.24
N ALA A 290 13.43 23.75 1.61
CA ALA A 290 13.89 24.58 0.49
C ALA A 290 14.50 25.93 0.96
N ALA A 291 14.28 26.30 2.20
CA ALA A 291 14.93 27.46 2.84
C ALA A 291 16.24 27.04 3.55
N GLY A 292 17.10 26.32 2.86
CA GLY A 292 18.52 26.37 3.14
C GLY A 292 19.03 27.72 2.65
N ASP A 293 19.78 28.43 3.53
CA ASP A 293 20.51 29.68 3.25
C ASP A 293 21.46 29.50 2.06
N GLY A 294 20.92 29.23 0.90
CA GLY A 294 21.64 29.28 -0.37
C GLY A 294 21.51 30.71 -0.92
N PRO A 295 22.54 31.27 -1.52
CA PRO A 295 22.45 32.59 -2.13
C PRO A 295 21.25 32.63 -3.09
N GLU A 296 20.42 33.64 -2.93
CA GLU A 296 19.30 33.91 -3.85
C GLU A 296 19.84 34.03 -5.27
N GLY A 297 19.83 32.95 -6.01
CA GLY A 297 20.19 32.90 -7.40
C GLY A 297 18.97 33.22 -8.27
N THR A 298 19.06 34.24 -9.09
CA THR A 298 18.07 34.49 -10.13
C THR A 298 18.19 33.45 -11.21
N MET A 299 17.09 32.71 -11.48
CA MET A 299 17.03 31.80 -12.63
C MET A 299 17.03 32.63 -13.91
N LYS A 300 18.03 32.41 -14.74
CA LYS A 300 18.14 33.03 -16.05
C LYS A 300 17.81 31.98 -17.12
N GLU A 301 16.77 32.25 -17.89
CA GLU A 301 16.49 31.42 -19.07
C GLU A 301 17.64 31.60 -20.08
N THR A 302 18.15 30.50 -20.62
CA THR A 302 19.22 30.50 -21.61
C THR A 302 18.86 29.56 -22.76
N THR A 303 19.36 29.85 -23.95
CA THR A 303 19.19 28.99 -25.13
C THR A 303 20.29 27.92 -25.18
N PRO A 304 20.07 26.79 -25.89
CA PRO A 304 21.12 25.77 -26.09
C PRO A 304 22.40 26.35 -26.69
N ASP A 305 22.31 27.32 -27.58
CA ASP A 305 23.45 27.96 -28.23
C ASP A 305 24.24 28.84 -27.25
N ASP A 306 23.56 29.63 -26.43
CA ASP A 306 24.21 30.43 -25.37
C ASP A 306 24.87 29.55 -24.32
N LEU A 307 24.26 28.43 -23.97
CA LEU A 307 24.84 27.47 -23.06
C LEU A 307 26.10 26.80 -23.66
N ALA A 308 26.07 26.45 -24.95
CA ALA A 308 27.22 25.89 -25.65
C ALA A 308 28.41 26.83 -25.63
N VAL A 309 28.21 28.15 -25.88
CA VAL A 309 29.25 29.17 -25.80
C VAL A 309 29.81 29.26 -24.37
N GLN A 310 28.95 29.28 -23.36
CA GLN A 310 29.41 29.32 -21.95
C GLN A 310 30.24 28.09 -21.57
N LEU A 311 29.86 26.88 -22.04
CA LEU A 311 30.57 25.65 -21.77
C LEU A 311 31.95 25.62 -22.42
N VAL A 312 32.14 26.20 -23.63
CA VAL A 312 33.42 26.29 -24.31
C VAL A 312 34.45 27.11 -23.51
N TYR A 313 34.01 28.19 -22.87
CA TYR A 313 34.87 29.08 -22.08
C TYR A 313 34.93 28.73 -20.58
N ALA A 314 34.15 27.74 -20.10
CA ALA A 314 34.14 27.35 -18.71
C ALA A 314 35.37 26.54 -18.32
N GLN A 315 36.12 27.00 -17.32
CA GLN A 315 37.25 26.23 -16.77
C GLN A 315 36.81 25.06 -15.88
N LYS A 316 35.60 25.12 -15.33
CA LYS A 316 35.00 24.08 -14.48
C LYS A 316 33.49 24.10 -14.66
N VAL A 317 32.93 22.93 -14.93
CA VAL A 317 31.50 22.73 -15.07
C VAL A 317 31.03 21.75 -13.99
N ILE A 318 30.02 22.15 -13.19
CA ILE A 318 29.43 21.29 -12.17
C ILE A 318 27.99 21.00 -12.60
N PHE A 319 27.71 19.71 -12.85
CA PHE A 319 26.34 19.25 -13.09
C PHE A 319 25.71 18.86 -11.76
N CYS A 320 24.76 19.67 -11.29
CA CYS A 320 23.97 19.33 -10.12
C CYS A 320 22.77 18.51 -10.59
N LEU A 321 22.88 17.19 -10.52
CA LEU A 321 21.78 16.29 -10.82
C LEU A 321 20.92 16.12 -9.56
N LEU A 322 19.61 16.06 -9.71
CA LEU A 322 18.65 15.84 -8.62
C LEU A 322 18.89 14.51 -7.88
N TYR A 323 19.61 13.59 -8.54
CA TYR A 323 20.15 12.35 -7.98
C TYR A 323 21.65 12.34 -8.24
N THR A 324 22.42 12.49 -7.18
CA THR A 324 23.87 12.32 -7.26
C THR A 324 24.19 10.86 -7.58
N SER A 325 24.46 10.57 -8.83
CA SER A 325 25.20 9.36 -9.19
C SER A 325 26.65 9.54 -8.75
N PRO A 326 27.26 8.61 -8.01
CA PRO A 326 28.68 8.71 -7.68
C PRO A 326 29.47 8.83 -8.97
N SER A 327 30.37 9.81 -9.03
CA SER A 327 31.27 9.97 -10.16
C SER A 327 32.15 8.73 -10.29
N PRO A 328 32.46 8.24 -11.50
CA PRO A 328 33.40 7.13 -11.68
C PRO A 328 34.79 7.39 -11.12
N ARG A 329 35.07 8.61 -10.65
CA ARG A 329 36.36 8.97 -9.98
C ARG A 329 36.32 8.78 -8.45
N ASP A 330 35.14 8.49 -7.88
CA ASP A 330 34.98 8.33 -6.43
C ASP A 330 34.87 6.84 -6.03
N SER A 331 35.12 5.93 -6.96
CA SER A 331 35.18 4.47 -6.76
C SER A 331 36.63 3.96 -6.77
#